data_5a88ec8ac49510dd0578e63dcac5c528
#
_entry.id   5a88ec8ac49510dd0578e63dcac5c528
#
_cell.length_a   1.000
_cell.length_b   1.000
_cell.length_c   1.000
_cell.angle_alpha   90.00
_cell.angle_beta   90.00
_cell.angle_gamma   90.00
#
_symmetry.space_group_name_H-M   'P 1'
#
loop_
_entity.id
_entity.type
_entity.pdbx_description
1 polymer ?
#
loop_
_entity_poly.entity_id
_entity_poly.type
_entity_poly.pdbx_seq_one_letter_code
_entity_poly.pdbx_strand_id
1 'polypeptide(L)' 'MIVKYKVSDFAKDLNLSAKKVLDELAAMGSTGKKNSSNLEENELNYLLEKFSNCLLYTSP' A
#
# COMPACT_ATOMS: atom_id res chain seq x y z
N MET A 1 -6.80 8.11 16.78
CA MET A 1 -7.38 8.52 15.53
C MET A 1 -7.13 7.50 14.44
N ILE A 2 -8.14 7.11 13.76
CA ILE A 2 -8.02 6.07 12.75
C ILE A 2 -8.15 6.67 11.37
N VAL A 3 -7.18 6.39 10.54
CA VAL A 3 -7.21 6.84 9.17
C VAL A 3 -7.52 5.65 8.28
N LYS A 4 -8.62 5.74 7.58
CA LYS A 4 -9.00 4.69 6.66
C LYS A 4 -8.49 5.02 5.28
N TYR A 5 -7.55 4.25 4.86
CA TYR A 5 -6.89 4.45 3.59
C TYR A 5 -7.35 3.37 2.62
N LYS A 6 -7.89 3.77 1.50
CA LYS A 6 -8.30 2.80 0.51
C LYS A 6 -7.16 2.50 -0.44
N VAL A 7 -7.28 1.35 -1.12
CA VAL A 7 -6.28 0.94 -2.07
C VAL A 7 -6.05 2.02 -3.13
N SER A 8 -7.14 2.54 -3.68
CA SER A 8 -7.00 3.55 -4.71
C SER A 8 -6.42 4.84 -4.16
N ASP A 9 -6.77 5.20 -2.94
CA ASP A 9 -6.21 6.38 -2.31
C ASP A 9 -4.71 6.24 -2.11
N PHE A 10 -4.30 5.09 -1.64
CA PHE A 10 -2.89 4.82 -1.43
C PHE A 10 -2.12 4.88 -2.75
N ALA A 11 -2.67 4.24 -3.77
CA ALA A 11 -2.03 4.24 -5.07
C ALA A 11 -1.90 5.64 -5.62
N LYS A 12 -2.96 6.41 -5.47
CA LYS A 12 -2.97 7.77 -5.96
C LYS A 12 -1.94 8.64 -5.23
N ASP A 13 -1.88 8.45 -3.93
CA ASP A 13 -0.97 9.23 -3.10
C ASP A 13 0.47 9.00 -3.49
N LEU A 14 0.80 7.78 -3.87
CA LEU A 14 2.15 7.43 -4.26
C LEU A 14 2.34 7.42 -5.77
N ASN A 15 1.32 7.86 -6.49
CA ASN A 15 1.41 7.92 -7.94
C ASN A 15 1.62 6.53 -8.55
N LEU A 16 0.95 5.55 -7.97
CA LEU A 16 1.02 4.17 -8.44
C LEU A 16 -0.32 3.75 -9.01
N SER A 17 -0.33 2.63 -9.73
CA SER A 17 -1.60 2.08 -10.16
C SER A 17 -2.18 1.21 -9.04
N ALA A 18 -3.49 1.22 -8.97
CA ALA A 18 -4.16 0.40 -7.96
C ALA A 18 -3.81 -1.07 -8.16
N LYS A 19 -3.63 -1.46 -9.39
CA LYS A 19 -3.26 -2.84 -9.68
C LYS A 19 -1.93 -3.21 -9.02
N LYS A 20 -1.00 -2.28 -9.04
CA LYS A 20 0.29 -2.51 -8.42
C LYS A 20 0.14 -2.73 -6.92
N VAL A 21 -0.70 -1.91 -6.30
CA VAL A 21 -0.95 -2.06 -4.87
C VAL A 21 -1.61 -3.39 -4.58
N LEU A 22 -2.58 -3.76 -5.40
CA LEU A 22 -3.27 -5.02 -5.22
C LEU A 22 -2.31 -6.20 -5.38
N ASP A 23 -1.40 -6.08 -6.32
CA ASP A 23 -0.39 -7.11 -6.54
C ASP A 23 0.44 -7.32 -5.27
N GLU A 24 0.88 -6.25 -4.68
CA GLU A 24 1.67 -6.34 -3.47
C GLU A 24 0.87 -6.92 -2.32
N LEU A 25 -0.39 -6.53 -2.23
CA LEU A 25 -1.25 -7.06 -1.19
C LEU A 25 -1.40 -8.58 -1.34
N ALA A 26 -1.55 -9.04 -2.56
CA ALA A 26 -1.64 -10.47 -2.80
C ALA A 26 -0.35 -11.17 -2.40
N ALA A 27 0.77 -10.51 -2.64
CA ALA A 27 2.05 -11.09 -2.27
C ALA A 27 2.21 -11.25 -0.78
N MET A 28 1.61 -10.36 -0.01
CA MET A 28 1.68 -10.47 1.44
C MET A 28 0.61 -11.38 2.02
N GLY A 29 -0.24 -11.92 1.15
CA GLY A 29 -1.28 -12.82 1.59
C GLY A 29 -2.66 -12.20 1.64
N SER A 30 -2.79 -10.95 1.28
CA SER A 30 -4.08 -10.25 1.32
C SER A 30 -4.74 -10.31 -0.04
N THR A 31 -5.14 -11.50 -0.41
CA THR A 31 -5.85 -11.66 -1.68
C THR A 31 -7.30 -11.25 -1.50
N GLY A 32 -7.95 -10.96 -2.59
CA GLY A 32 -9.36 -10.60 -2.55
C GLY A 32 -9.60 -9.12 -2.29
N LYS A 33 -8.55 -8.33 -2.25
CA LYS A 33 -8.71 -6.89 -2.07
C LYS A 33 -9.13 -6.24 -3.38
N LYS A 34 -9.80 -5.11 -3.27
CA LYS A 34 -10.24 -4.36 -4.44
C LYS A 34 -9.82 -2.91 -4.29
N ASN A 35 -10.08 -2.15 -5.36
CA ASN A 35 -9.71 -0.73 -5.35
C ASN A 35 -10.38 0.01 -4.21
N SER A 36 -11.59 -0.34 -3.89
CA SER A 36 -12.33 0.36 -2.83
C SER A 36 -12.15 -0.30 -1.48
N SER A 37 -11.35 -1.34 -1.38
CA SER A 37 -11.11 -1.98 -0.10
C SER A 37 -10.26 -1.10 0.77
N ASN A 38 -10.55 -1.11 2.07
CA ASN A 38 -9.76 -0.36 3.03
C ASN A 38 -8.48 -1.12 3.33
N LEU A 39 -7.43 -0.38 3.55
CA LEU A 39 -6.15 -0.96 3.93
C LEU A 39 -6.04 -1.00 5.44
N GLU A 40 -5.52 -2.11 5.93
CA GLU A 40 -5.28 -2.26 7.35
C GLU A 40 -3.93 -1.65 7.70
N GLU A 41 -3.71 -1.50 8.99
CA GLU A 41 -2.47 -0.89 9.44
C GLU A 41 -1.26 -1.70 9.00
N ASN A 42 -1.32 -3.02 9.15
CA ASN A 42 -0.19 -3.83 8.71
C ASN A 42 -0.02 -3.78 7.21
N GLU A 43 -1.13 -3.70 6.48
CA GLU A 43 -1.03 -3.60 5.03
C GLU A 43 -0.39 -2.28 4.63
N LEU A 44 -0.76 -1.22 5.30
CA LEU A 44 -0.16 0.07 5.04
C LEU A 44 1.33 0.05 5.33
N ASN A 45 1.70 -0.52 6.46
CA ASN A 45 3.09 -0.61 6.82
C ASN A 45 3.88 -1.42 5.80
N TYR A 46 3.31 -2.52 5.37
CA TYR A 46 3.95 -3.35 4.38
C TYR A 46 4.16 -2.60 3.07
N LEU A 47 3.11 -1.93 2.61
CA LEU A 47 3.18 -1.22 1.36
C LEU A 47 4.14 -0.04 1.44
N LEU A 48 4.10 0.66 2.54
CA LEU A 48 5.00 1.79 2.72
C LEU A 48 6.44 1.33 2.69
N GLU A 49 6.71 0.20 3.31
CA GLU A 49 8.04 -0.33 3.31
C GLU A 49 8.48 -0.75 1.92
N LYS A 50 7.55 -1.34 1.18
CA LYS A 50 7.85 -1.79 -0.17
C LYS A 50 8.10 -0.65 -1.13
N PHE A 51 7.20 0.31 -1.13
CA PHE A 51 7.26 1.38 -2.11
C PHE A 51 8.12 2.55 -1.65
N SER A 52 8.17 2.77 -0.37
CA SER A 52 8.95 3.87 0.18
C SER A 52 10.41 3.50 0.31
N ASN A 53 10.68 2.24 0.37
CA ASN A 53 12.03 1.73 0.57
C ASN A 53 12.95 2.16 -0.55
N CYS A 54 12.43 2.35 -1.70
CA CYS A 54 13.24 2.79 -2.83
C CYS A 54 13.83 4.16 -2.59
N LEU A 55 13.21 4.87 -1.75
CA LEU A 55 13.67 6.19 -1.47
C LEU A 55 14.75 6.21 -0.45
N LEU A 56 14.69 5.88 0.15
CA LEU A 56 15.41 6.10 1.14
C LEU A 56 16.21 6.20 1.60
N TYR A 57 16.20 6.37 1.93
CA TYR A 57 16.61 6.62 2.51
C TYR A 57 17.49 6.38 2.96
N THR A 58 17.82 6.61 3.08
CA THR A 58 18.58 6.46 3.39
C THR A 58 19.22 6.52 4.20
N SER A 59 19.52 6.59 4.55
CA SER A 59 20.11 6.62 5.26
C SER A 59 20.86 6.79 5.77
N PRO A 60 21.21 6.90 6.12
CA PRO A 60 22.12 7.17 6.73
C PRO A 60 23.01 6.96 7.18
#